data_91c593d4490d3d9d969073c77e710fc8
#
_entry.id   91c593d4490d3d9d969073c77e710fc8
#
_cell.length_a   1.000
_cell.length_b   1.000
_cell.length_c   1.000
_cell.angle_alpha   90.00
_cell.angle_beta   90.00
_cell.angle_gamma   90.00
#
_symmetry.space_group_name_H-M   'P 1'
#
loop_
_entity.id
_entity.type
_entity.pdbx_description
1 polymer ?
#
loop_
_entity_poly.entity_id
_entity_poly.type
_entity_poly.pdbx_seq_one_letter_code
_entity_poly.pdbx_strand_id
1 'polypeptide(L)'
;MKKICFISIALFVFSAAQALAQNYVKPDQFKQWIETSKPVQIVDIQPAADFAKQHFKNSIQTNAFPAKSAEEKQKLDAVLPGLQSSKDDIVIICPRGGGGAKNTYEHLKAKGIPESRLFILEKGIQGWPFPEMFVQDK
;
A
#
# COMPACT_ATOMS: atom_id res chain seq x y z
N MET A 1 -34.88 -54.73 -20.87
CA MET A 1 -34.05 -54.19 -19.77
C MET A 1 -33.33 -52.96 -20.29
N LYS A 2 -33.75 -51.78 -19.89
CA LYS A 2 -33.08 -50.50 -20.28
C LYS A 2 -31.95 -50.22 -19.32
N LYS A 3 -30.71 -50.24 -19.82
CA LYS A 3 -29.51 -49.84 -19.06
C LYS A 3 -29.47 -48.35 -19.04
N ILE A 4 -29.65 -47.75 -17.88
CA ILE A 4 -29.50 -46.32 -17.66
C ILE A 4 -28.00 -46.08 -17.40
N CYS A 5 -27.33 -45.45 -18.36
CA CYS A 5 -25.97 -44.94 -18.17
C CYS A 5 -26.05 -43.62 -17.39
N PHE A 6 -25.64 -43.64 -16.14
CA PHE A 6 -25.37 -42.40 -15.38
C PHE A 6 -24.07 -41.81 -15.87
N ILE A 7 -24.17 -40.74 -16.64
CA ILE A 7 -23.02 -39.89 -16.98
C ILE A 7 -22.83 -38.96 -15.77
N SER A 8 -21.86 -39.30 -14.93
CA SER A 8 -21.37 -38.36 -13.90
C SER A 8 -20.64 -37.20 -14.59
N ILE A 9 -21.29 -36.06 -14.70
CA ILE A 9 -20.63 -34.81 -15.06
C ILE A 9 -19.89 -34.34 -13.82
N ALA A 10 -18.59 -34.60 -13.77
CA ALA A 10 -17.71 -34.00 -12.79
C ALA A 10 -17.54 -32.51 -13.14
N LEU A 11 -18.25 -31.65 -12.40
CA LEU A 11 -18.09 -30.21 -12.50
C LEU A 11 -16.71 -29.85 -11.92
N PHE A 12 -15.71 -29.70 -12.78
CA PHE A 12 -14.42 -29.14 -12.42
C PHE A 12 -14.62 -27.66 -12.18
N VAL A 13 -14.81 -27.27 -10.92
CA VAL A 13 -14.75 -25.88 -10.53
C VAL A 13 -13.27 -25.47 -10.58
N PHE A 14 -12.89 -24.88 -11.70
CA PHE A 14 -11.59 -24.21 -11.83
C PHE A 14 -11.66 -22.92 -11.00
N SER A 15 -11.29 -23.00 -9.72
CA SER A 15 -11.04 -21.82 -8.92
C SER A 15 -9.75 -21.19 -9.44
N ALA A 16 -9.87 -20.29 -10.39
CA ALA A 16 -8.79 -19.40 -10.75
C ALA A 16 -8.57 -18.48 -9.55
N ALA A 17 -7.55 -18.79 -8.73
CA ALA A 17 -7.02 -17.84 -7.77
C ALA A 17 -6.44 -16.67 -8.58
N GLN A 18 -7.26 -15.64 -8.80
CA GLN A 18 -6.78 -14.39 -9.36
C GLN A 18 -5.86 -13.78 -8.30
N ALA A 19 -4.56 -13.76 -8.59
CA ALA A 19 -3.62 -12.94 -7.86
C ALA A 19 -4.06 -11.48 -8.05
N LEU A 20 -4.72 -10.90 -7.04
CA LEU A 20 -5.16 -9.53 -7.06
C LEU A 20 -3.90 -8.64 -7.07
N ALA A 21 -3.72 -7.84 -8.11
CA ALA A 21 -2.68 -6.83 -8.17
C ALA A 21 -2.88 -5.82 -7.05
N GLN A 22 -1.77 -5.26 -6.51
CA GLN A 22 -1.83 -4.20 -5.52
C GLN A 22 -2.61 -2.98 -6.05
N ASN A 23 -3.31 -2.28 -5.18
CA ASN A 23 -4.01 -1.07 -5.53
C ASN A 23 -3.02 0.11 -5.60
N TYR A 24 -3.15 0.91 -6.63
CA TYR A 24 -2.37 2.13 -6.84
C TYR A 24 -3.29 3.34 -6.83
N VAL A 25 -2.78 4.45 -6.33
CA VAL A 25 -3.39 5.77 -6.49
C VAL A 25 -2.51 6.62 -7.40
N LYS A 26 -3.14 7.24 -8.42
CA LYS A 26 -2.43 8.14 -9.33
C LYS A 26 -2.11 9.48 -8.66
N PRO A 27 -1.03 10.17 -9.06
CA PRO A 27 -0.68 11.46 -8.49
C PRO A 27 -1.82 12.48 -8.47
N ASP A 28 -2.53 12.66 -9.57
CA ASP A 28 -3.66 13.61 -9.65
C ASP A 28 -4.79 13.25 -8.69
N GLN A 29 -5.10 11.97 -8.55
CA GLN A 29 -6.12 11.49 -7.63
C GLN A 29 -5.67 11.71 -6.18
N PHE A 30 -4.42 11.40 -5.84
CA PHE A 30 -3.90 11.60 -4.49
C PHE A 30 -3.81 13.09 -4.15
N LYS A 31 -3.40 13.94 -5.10
CA LYS A 31 -3.48 15.40 -4.95
C LYS A 31 -4.89 15.86 -4.59
N GLN A 32 -5.90 15.37 -5.31
CA GLN A 32 -7.29 15.70 -5.03
C GLN A 32 -7.71 15.25 -3.62
N TRP A 33 -7.28 14.07 -3.17
CA TRP A 33 -7.56 13.60 -1.82
C TRP A 33 -6.98 14.53 -0.75
N ILE A 34 -5.76 15.01 -0.95
CA ILE A 34 -5.11 15.97 -0.04
C ILE A 34 -5.85 17.31 -0.05
N GLU A 35 -6.15 17.85 -1.21
CA GLU A 35 -6.80 19.16 -1.37
C GLU A 35 -8.23 19.18 -0.82
N THR A 36 -8.94 18.07 -0.91
CA THR A 36 -10.32 17.95 -0.38
C THR A 36 -10.36 17.47 1.07
N SER A 37 -9.20 17.34 1.72
CA SER A 37 -9.07 16.84 3.10
C SER A 37 -9.72 15.47 3.32
N LYS A 38 -9.63 14.59 2.31
CA LYS A 38 -10.06 13.19 2.48
C LYS A 38 -9.25 12.55 3.61
N PRO A 39 -9.89 11.85 4.57
CA PRO A 39 -9.17 11.15 5.62
C PRO A 39 -8.30 10.05 5.03
N VAL A 40 -6.99 10.21 5.10
CA VAL A 40 -5.99 9.23 4.68
C VAL A 40 -4.85 9.19 5.68
N GLN A 41 -4.26 8.01 5.86
CA GLN A 41 -3.01 7.83 6.58
C GLN A 41 -1.89 7.64 5.55
N ILE A 42 -0.86 8.46 5.63
CA ILE A 42 0.27 8.42 4.71
C ILE A 42 1.41 7.71 5.39
N VAL A 43 1.73 6.51 4.94
CA VAL A 43 2.83 5.69 5.45
C VAL A 43 4.04 5.88 4.55
N ASP A 44 5.03 6.62 5.03
CA ASP A 44 6.23 6.94 4.27
C ASP A 44 7.39 6.04 4.71
N ILE A 45 7.91 5.27 3.77
CA ILE A 45 9.01 4.33 4.03
C ILE A 45 10.37 4.86 3.57
N GLN A 46 10.46 6.09 3.11
CA GLN A 46 11.74 6.66 2.67
C GLN A 46 12.84 6.48 3.71
N PRO A 47 14.11 6.35 3.27
CA PRO A 47 15.25 6.54 4.18
C PRO A 47 15.16 7.88 4.90
N ALA A 48 15.66 7.96 6.14
CA ALA A 48 15.53 9.13 6.98
C ALA A 48 16.04 10.42 6.33
N ALA A 49 17.19 10.36 5.63
CA ALA A 49 17.77 11.52 4.96
C ALA A 49 16.89 12.04 3.81
N ASP A 50 16.22 11.15 3.08
CA ASP A 50 15.32 11.52 1.98
C ASP A 50 13.99 12.06 2.52
N PHE A 51 13.46 11.46 3.56
CA PHE A 51 12.27 11.95 4.25
C PHE A 51 12.48 13.39 4.75
N ALA A 52 13.61 13.67 5.38
CA ALA A 52 13.93 15.02 5.87
C ALA A 52 13.95 16.07 4.75
N LYS A 53 14.40 15.69 3.55
CA LYS A 53 14.44 16.61 2.40
C LYS A 53 13.06 16.93 1.85
N GLN A 54 12.19 15.94 1.77
CA GLN A 54 10.83 16.13 1.24
C GLN A 54 9.91 14.99 1.64
N HIS A 55 8.77 15.34 2.17
CA HIS A 55 7.68 14.41 2.48
C HIS A 55 6.33 15.13 2.45
N PHE A 56 5.25 14.39 2.42
CA PHE A 56 3.90 14.98 2.55
C PHE A 56 3.63 15.39 3.99
N LYS A 57 2.93 16.50 4.16
CA LYS A 57 2.49 16.93 5.50
C LYS A 57 1.69 15.81 6.18
N ASN A 58 1.94 15.61 7.46
CA ASN A 58 1.33 14.57 8.28
C ASN A 58 1.67 13.13 7.89
N SER A 59 2.71 12.91 7.10
CA SER A 59 3.22 11.57 6.83
C SER A 59 3.72 10.88 8.10
N ILE A 60 3.43 9.59 8.20
CA ILE A 60 3.98 8.72 9.23
C ILE A 60 5.34 8.24 8.77
N GLN A 61 6.40 8.76 9.37
CA GLN A 61 7.78 8.36 9.07
C GLN A 61 8.08 6.98 9.63
N THR A 62 8.51 6.05 8.80
CA THR A 62 8.89 4.70 9.24
C THR A 62 10.35 4.35 8.99
N ASN A 63 10.96 4.93 7.96
CA ASN A 63 12.31 4.60 7.48
C ASN A 63 12.48 3.10 7.16
N ALA A 64 11.42 2.46 6.71
CA ALA A 64 11.38 1.01 6.52
C ALA A 64 11.91 0.55 5.15
N PHE A 65 12.22 1.48 4.24
CA PHE A 65 12.69 1.14 2.89
C PHE A 65 13.92 0.21 2.92
N PRO A 66 13.97 -0.85 2.13
CA PRO A 66 12.98 -1.32 1.16
C PRO A 66 11.90 -2.29 1.72
N ALA A 67 11.73 -2.38 3.03
CA ALA A 67 10.73 -3.21 3.71
C ALA A 67 10.85 -4.71 3.39
N LYS A 68 12.07 -5.21 3.30
CA LYS A 68 12.39 -6.58 2.90
C LYS A 68 12.90 -7.42 4.07
N SER A 69 13.79 -6.87 4.90
CA SER A 69 14.35 -7.55 6.07
C SER A 69 13.36 -7.57 7.24
N ALA A 70 13.62 -8.46 8.21
CA ALA A 70 12.85 -8.52 9.44
C ALA A 70 12.94 -7.20 10.23
N GLU A 71 14.10 -6.57 10.28
CA GLU A 71 14.32 -5.29 10.95
C GLU A 71 13.51 -4.16 10.31
N GLU A 72 13.51 -4.08 8.97
CA GLU A 72 12.72 -3.09 8.23
C GLU A 72 11.22 -3.29 8.45
N LYS A 73 10.74 -4.53 8.46
CA LYS A 73 9.35 -4.86 8.74
C LYS A 73 8.94 -4.53 10.18
N GLN A 74 9.83 -4.66 11.15
CA GLN A 74 9.57 -4.23 12.54
C GLN A 74 9.28 -2.73 12.63
N LYS A 75 9.90 -1.91 11.78
CA LYS A 75 9.60 -0.47 11.71
C LYS A 75 8.15 -0.21 11.26
N LEU A 76 7.62 -1.05 10.39
CA LEU A 76 6.20 -1.01 10.00
C LEU A 76 5.30 -1.52 11.13
N ASP A 77 5.72 -2.56 11.84
CA ASP A 77 4.95 -3.09 12.97
C ASP A 77 4.79 -2.05 14.10
N ALA A 78 5.76 -1.15 14.26
CA ALA A 78 5.69 -0.07 15.24
C ALA A 78 4.53 0.92 14.97
N VAL A 79 4.16 1.13 13.72
CA VAL A 79 3.06 2.04 13.34
C VAL A 79 1.73 1.32 13.13
N LEU A 80 1.74 0.00 13.11
CA LEU A 80 0.58 -0.83 12.84
C LEU A 80 -0.62 -0.59 13.78
N PRO A 81 -0.45 -0.43 15.11
CA PRO A 81 -1.58 -0.16 16.01
C PRO A 81 -2.37 1.09 15.61
N GLY A 82 -1.70 2.18 15.22
CA GLY A 82 -2.34 3.40 14.75
C GLY A 82 -3.10 3.20 13.43
N LEU A 83 -2.55 2.39 12.54
CA LEU A 83 -3.22 2.05 11.27
C LEU A 83 -4.45 1.18 11.48
N GLN A 84 -4.40 0.26 12.45
CA GLN A 84 -5.51 -0.64 12.78
C GLN A 84 -6.64 0.07 13.53
N SER A 85 -6.33 1.07 14.33
CA SER A 85 -7.34 1.82 15.09
C SER A 85 -8.18 2.76 14.23
N SER A 86 -7.76 3.03 13.01
CA SER A 86 -8.47 3.85 12.03
C SER A 86 -9.10 2.99 10.93
N LYS A 87 -10.11 3.56 10.26
CA LYS A 87 -10.73 2.99 9.05
C LYS A 87 -10.35 3.75 7.80
N ASP A 88 -9.50 4.77 7.92
CA ASP A 88 -9.05 5.60 6.81
C ASP A 88 -8.26 4.77 5.78
N ASP A 89 -8.29 5.22 4.54
CA ASP A 89 -7.41 4.67 3.52
C ASP A 89 -5.95 4.96 3.87
N ILE A 90 -5.06 4.09 3.43
CA ILE A 90 -3.63 4.15 3.67
C ILE A 90 -2.92 4.31 2.34
N VAL A 91 -2.12 5.35 2.21
CA VAL A 91 -1.28 5.57 1.02
C VAL A 91 0.17 5.32 1.40
N ILE A 92 0.77 4.34 0.74
CA ILE A 92 2.17 3.96 0.92
C ILE A 92 3.04 4.81 0.00
N ILE A 93 3.99 5.52 0.60
CA ILE A 93 4.93 6.38 -0.10
C ILE A 93 6.32 5.75 -0.04
N CYS A 94 6.93 5.54 -1.19
CA CYS A 94 8.32 5.12 -1.31
C CYS A 94 9.05 5.97 -2.37
N PRO A 95 10.34 5.79 -2.58
CA PRO A 95 11.07 6.60 -3.56
C PRO A 95 10.47 6.55 -4.98
N ARG A 96 10.07 5.36 -5.47
CA ARG A 96 9.68 5.15 -6.89
C ARG A 96 8.35 4.41 -7.11
N GLY A 97 7.65 4.03 -6.06
CA GLY A 97 6.43 3.21 -6.18
C GLY A 97 6.69 1.74 -6.58
N GLY A 98 7.91 1.26 -6.36
CA GLY A 98 8.37 -0.07 -6.77
C GLY A 98 8.34 -1.13 -5.66
N GLY A 99 9.42 -1.93 -5.59
CA GLY A 99 9.53 -3.10 -4.71
C GLY A 99 9.33 -2.80 -3.23
N GLY A 100 9.86 -1.70 -2.72
CA GLY A 100 9.68 -1.32 -1.32
C GLY A 100 8.23 -1.05 -0.96
N ALA A 101 7.50 -0.36 -1.83
CA ALA A 101 6.06 -0.13 -1.65
C ALA A 101 5.25 -1.43 -1.70
N LYS A 102 5.57 -2.32 -2.64
CA LYS A 102 4.92 -3.64 -2.75
C LYS A 102 5.18 -4.50 -1.52
N ASN A 103 6.43 -4.54 -1.03
CA ASN A 103 6.78 -5.25 0.19
C ASN A 103 6.01 -4.72 1.40
N THR A 104 5.88 -3.40 1.52
CA THR A 104 5.10 -2.75 2.57
C THR A 104 3.62 -3.11 2.47
N TYR A 105 3.05 -3.04 1.28
CA TYR A 105 1.66 -3.42 1.01
C TYR A 105 1.37 -4.85 1.46
N GLU A 106 2.19 -5.80 1.04
CA GLU A 106 2.03 -7.22 1.39
C GLU A 106 2.23 -7.45 2.89
N HIS A 107 3.16 -6.76 3.52
CA HIS A 107 3.38 -6.87 4.96
C HIS A 107 2.17 -6.35 5.76
N LEU A 108 1.66 -5.16 5.44
CA LEU A 108 0.49 -4.60 6.13
C LEU A 108 -0.77 -5.45 5.91
N LYS A 109 -0.96 -5.98 4.70
CA LYS A 109 -2.02 -6.93 4.39
C LYS A 109 -1.92 -8.20 5.25
N ALA A 110 -0.73 -8.80 5.32
CA ALA A 110 -0.48 -9.99 6.14
C ALA A 110 -0.72 -9.75 7.64
N LYS A 111 -0.57 -8.52 8.11
CA LYS A 111 -0.85 -8.08 9.48
C LYS A 111 -2.32 -7.72 9.73
N GLY A 112 -3.20 -7.92 8.77
CA GLY A 112 -4.64 -7.78 8.93
C GLY A 112 -5.22 -6.45 8.47
N ILE A 113 -4.45 -5.58 7.80
CA ILE A 113 -5.02 -4.39 7.17
C ILE A 113 -5.79 -4.82 5.91
N PRO A 114 -7.09 -4.48 5.78
CA PRO A 114 -7.84 -4.81 4.58
C PRO A 114 -7.24 -4.20 3.31
N GLU A 115 -7.12 -4.97 2.25
CA GLU A 115 -6.59 -4.48 0.97
C GLU A 115 -7.39 -3.29 0.41
N SER A 116 -8.69 -3.25 0.68
CA SER A 116 -9.55 -2.14 0.25
C SER A 116 -9.11 -0.77 0.78
N ARG A 117 -8.29 -0.75 1.84
CA ARG A 117 -7.73 0.46 2.44
C ARG A 117 -6.31 0.78 1.96
N LEU A 118 -5.63 -0.17 1.30
CA LEU A 118 -4.21 -0.05 0.95
C LEU A 118 -4.04 0.45 -0.48
N PHE A 119 -3.23 1.49 -0.63
CA PHE A 119 -2.86 2.07 -1.92
C PHE A 119 -1.37 2.39 -1.96
N ILE A 120 -0.76 2.20 -3.12
CA ILE A 120 0.62 2.63 -3.39
C ILE A 120 0.55 3.88 -4.24
N LEU A 121 1.28 4.94 -3.85
CA LEU A 121 1.41 6.11 -4.72
C LEU A 121 2.19 5.72 -5.97
N GLU A 122 1.56 5.82 -7.12
CA GLU A 122 2.16 5.51 -8.41
C GLU A 122 3.39 6.40 -8.65
N LYS A 123 4.52 5.80 -9.01
CA LYS A 123 5.84 6.43 -9.22
C LYS A 123 6.49 7.03 -7.97
N GLY A 124 5.88 6.92 -6.80
CA GLY A 124 6.44 7.37 -5.53
C GLY A 124 6.75 8.86 -5.44
N ILE A 125 7.60 9.21 -4.49
CA ILE A 125 8.06 10.61 -4.27
C ILE A 125 8.77 11.17 -5.50
N GLN A 126 9.62 10.39 -6.13
CA GLN A 126 10.44 10.86 -7.26
C GLN A 126 9.60 11.17 -8.51
N GLY A 127 8.46 10.52 -8.67
CA GLY A 127 7.52 10.76 -9.76
C GLY A 127 6.41 11.75 -9.44
N TRP A 128 6.42 12.38 -8.25
CA TRP A 128 5.39 13.34 -7.86
C TRP A 128 5.52 14.65 -8.62
N PRO A 129 4.49 15.06 -9.40
CA PRO A 129 4.60 16.23 -10.28
C PRO A 129 4.29 17.58 -9.60
N PHE A 130 3.98 17.60 -8.30
CA PHE A 130 3.56 18.78 -7.56
C PHE A 130 4.48 19.03 -6.35
N PRO A 131 5.77 19.37 -6.56
CA PRO A 131 6.76 19.44 -5.48
C PRO A 131 6.46 20.52 -4.44
N GLU A 132 5.65 21.52 -4.76
CA GLU A 132 5.18 22.56 -3.85
C GLU A 132 4.34 22.02 -2.68
N MET A 133 3.84 20.79 -2.80
CA MET A 133 3.04 20.15 -1.75
C MET A 133 3.90 19.44 -0.69
N PHE A 134 5.20 19.31 -0.93
CA PHE A 134 6.09 18.73 0.06
C PHE A 134 6.45 19.71 1.17
N VAL A 135 6.73 19.16 2.34
CA VAL A 135 7.37 19.83 3.46
C VAL A 135 8.75 19.26 3.72
N GLN A 136 9.56 20.00 4.47
CA GLN A 136 10.92 19.60 4.85
C GLN A 136 11.05 19.66 6.37
N ASP A 137 11.87 18.78 6.92
CA ASP A 137 12.30 18.91 8.31
C ASP A 137 13.30 20.09 8.42
N LYS A 138 13.14 20.89 9.48
CA LYS A 138 14.03 22.01 9.78
C LYS A 138 15.28 21.54 10.53
#